data_9b5ff99ce6719ec6c70f180437d1c619
#
_entry.id   9b5ff99ce6719ec6c70f180437d1c619
#
_cell.length_a   1.000
_cell.length_b   1.000
_cell.length_c   1.000
_cell.angle_alpha   90.00
_cell.angle_beta   90.00
_cell.angle_gamma   90.00
#
_symmetry.space_group_name_H-M   'P 1'
#
loop_
_entity.id
_entity.type
_entity.pdbx_description
1 polymer ?
#
loop_
_entity_poly.entity_id
_entity_poly.type
_entity_poly.pdbx_seq_one_letter_code
_entity_poly.pdbx_strand_id
1 'polypeptide(L)'
;DGLHLSDRTARRSGHRRAAKMHPGRLLTIAAHSPAGLRRAAALGADAAFLSPVFETRSHPGNAGLGVQKFTAWGRRAPLPVYALGGINAGNARALDNSGAAGIAGIGGWEQP
;
A
#
# COMPACT_ATOMS: atom_id res chain seq x y z
N ASP A 1 4.09 17.99 3.40
CA ASP A 1 4.28 17.17 4.58
C ASP A 1 3.19 16.14 4.74
N GLY A 2 3.61 14.95 5.09
CA GLY A 2 2.69 13.87 5.27
C GLY A 2 3.08 12.97 6.42
N LEU A 3 2.18 12.09 6.78
CA LEU A 3 2.41 11.09 7.79
C LEU A 3 2.16 9.72 7.18
N HIS A 4 3.08 8.79 7.40
CA HIS A 4 2.91 7.42 6.96
C HIS A 4 2.94 6.49 8.17
N LEU A 5 1.91 5.65 8.29
CA LEU A 5 1.84 4.67 9.36
C LEU A 5 2.06 3.27 8.80
N SER A 6 2.88 2.50 9.50
CA SER A 6 3.01 1.08 9.20
C SER A 6 1.71 0.37 9.57
N ASP A 7 1.53 -0.84 9.05
CA ASP A 7 0.37 -1.64 9.40
C ASP A 7 0.31 -1.89 10.91
N ARG A 8 1.46 -2.18 11.51
CA ARG A 8 1.53 -2.41 12.95
C ARG A 8 1.07 -1.18 13.74
N THR A 9 1.56 -0.01 13.36
CA THR A 9 1.18 1.22 14.04
C THR A 9 -0.31 1.50 13.85
N ALA A 10 -0.83 1.28 12.66
CA ALA A 10 -2.24 1.48 12.39
C ALA A 10 -3.11 0.56 13.25
N ARG A 11 -2.70 -0.69 13.43
CA ARG A 11 -3.44 -1.62 14.29
C ARG A 11 -3.49 -1.15 15.73
N ARG A 12 -2.34 -0.64 16.22
CA ARG A 12 -2.25 -0.17 17.61
C ARG A 12 -3.01 1.11 17.83
N SER A 13 -3.05 1.96 16.83
CA SER A 13 -3.77 3.23 16.95
C SER A 13 -5.23 3.01 17.26
N GLY A 14 -5.85 2.01 16.61
CA GLY A 14 -7.22 1.63 16.90
C GLY A 14 -8.24 2.73 16.76
N HIS A 15 -7.86 3.89 16.26
CA HIS A 15 -8.72 5.06 16.31
C HIS A 15 -8.66 5.89 15.04
N ARG A 16 -9.76 6.52 14.79
CA ARG A 16 -9.97 7.41 13.67
C ARG A 16 -9.28 8.75 13.80
N ARG A 17 -8.43 8.90 14.80
CA ARG A 17 -7.94 10.23 15.14
C ARG A 17 -6.65 10.65 14.46
N ALA A 18 -5.97 9.72 13.82
CA ALA A 18 -4.70 10.05 13.20
C ALA A 18 -4.85 11.19 12.19
N ALA A 19 -5.88 11.12 11.35
CA ALA A 19 -6.11 12.18 10.36
C ALA A 19 -6.52 13.48 11.02
N LYS A 20 -7.27 13.41 12.10
CA LYS A 20 -7.72 14.62 12.80
C LYS A 20 -6.59 15.32 13.54
N MET A 21 -5.59 14.57 13.96
CA MET A 21 -4.44 15.16 14.64
C MET A 21 -3.53 15.91 13.68
N HIS A 22 -3.67 15.66 12.39
CA HIS A 22 -2.82 16.27 11.38
C HIS A 22 -3.65 16.83 10.24
N PRO A 23 -4.56 17.75 10.53
CA PRO A 23 -5.41 18.31 9.48
C PRO A 23 -4.57 19.03 8.44
N GLY A 24 -4.93 18.84 7.19
CA GLY A 24 -4.20 19.47 6.09
C GLY A 24 -2.96 18.71 5.65
N ARG A 25 -2.62 17.60 6.31
CA ARG A 25 -1.50 16.76 5.92
C ARG A 25 -1.99 15.47 5.29
N LEU A 26 -1.18 14.93 4.38
CA LEU A 26 -1.48 13.62 3.82
C LEU A 26 -1.22 12.54 4.86
N LEU A 27 -2.14 11.61 4.94
CA LEU A 27 -1.96 10.42 5.76
C LEU A 27 -2.00 9.20 4.86
N THR A 28 -0.93 8.42 4.87
CA THR A 28 -0.89 7.16 4.17
C THR A 28 -0.64 6.03 5.15
N ILE A 29 -1.18 4.86 4.88
CA ILE A 29 -1.08 3.72 5.77
C ILE A 29 -0.72 2.48 4.97
N ALA A 30 0.23 1.71 5.49
CA ALA A 30 0.59 0.44 4.88
C ALA A 30 -0.46 -0.62 5.20
N ALA A 31 -0.79 -1.43 4.21
CA ALA A 31 -1.74 -2.52 4.38
C ALA A 31 -1.22 -3.76 3.67
N HIS A 32 -1.59 -4.93 4.19
CA HIS A 32 -1.16 -6.21 3.63
C HIS A 32 -2.33 -7.15 3.41
N SER A 33 -3.55 -6.66 3.59
CA SER A 33 -4.76 -7.48 3.52
C SER A 33 -5.98 -6.59 3.29
N PRO A 34 -7.12 -7.18 2.91
CA PRO A 34 -8.36 -6.39 2.84
C PRO A 34 -8.73 -5.76 4.18
N ALA A 35 -8.49 -6.46 5.29
CA ALA A 35 -8.76 -5.88 6.61
C ALA A 35 -7.89 -4.65 6.85
N GLY A 36 -6.63 -4.71 6.44
CA GLY A 36 -5.73 -3.57 6.56
C GLY A 36 -6.20 -2.38 5.73
N LEU A 37 -6.72 -2.63 4.54
CA LEU A 37 -7.26 -1.55 3.70
C LEU A 37 -8.48 -0.91 4.34
N ARG A 38 -9.36 -1.71 4.93
CA ARG A 38 -10.53 -1.17 5.62
C ARG A 38 -10.12 -0.36 6.84
N ARG A 39 -9.10 -0.84 7.55
CA ARG A 39 -8.57 -0.12 8.72
C ARG A 39 -8.00 1.23 8.31
N ALA A 40 -7.25 1.25 7.20
CA ALA A 40 -6.69 2.50 6.69
C ALA A 40 -7.79 3.51 6.39
N ALA A 41 -8.85 3.07 5.74
CA ALA A 41 -9.98 3.95 5.44
C ALA A 41 -10.65 4.43 6.72
N ALA A 42 -10.83 3.54 7.70
CA ALA A 42 -11.46 3.92 8.97
C ALA A 42 -10.64 4.93 9.76
N LEU A 43 -9.33 4.89 9.60
CA LEU A 43 -8.44 5.87 10.25
C LEU A 43 -8.37 7.19 9.51
N GLY A 44 -9.03 7.30 8.37
CA GLY A 44 -9.06 8.53 7.61
C GLY A 44 -7.88 8.72 6.68
N ALA A 45 -7.22 7.64 6.29
CA ALA A 45 -6.08 7.74 5.38
C ALA A 45 -6.50 8.30 4.03
N ASP A 46 -5.62 9.09 3.43
CA ASP A 46 -5.81 9.60 2.09
C ASP A 46 -5.51 8.53 1.04
N ALA A 47 -4.64 7.58 1.38
CA ALA A 47 -4.30 6.47 0.51
C ALA A 47 -3.69 5.34 1.34
N ALA A 48 -3.72 4.14 0.79
CA ALA A 48 -3.06 2.99 1.39
C ALA A 48 -1.99 2.46 0.43
N PHE A 49 -0.92 1.92 1.01
CA PHE A 49 0.11 1.23 0.26
C PHE A 49 -0.08 -0.26 0.50
N LEU A 50 -0.54 -0.96 -0.51
CA LEU A 50 -0.78 -2.41 -0.41
C LEU A 50 0.44 -3.17 -0.89
N SER A 51 0.98 -4.00 -0.04
CA SER A 51 2.23 -4.70 -0.30
C SER A 51 2.27 -6.06 0.40
N PRO A 52 3.23 -6.91 0.04
CA PRO A 52 4.09 -6.81 -1.12
C PRO A 52 3.39 -7.38 -2.36
N VAL A 53 3.46 -6.67 -3.48
CA VAL A 53 2.84 -7.18 -4.70
C VAL A 53 3.64 -8.36 -5.25
N PHE A 54 4.96 -8.20 -5.27
CA PHE A 54 5.87 -9.24 -5.75
C PHE A 54 6.88 -9.61 -4.68
N GLU A 55 7.66 -10.65 -4.93
CA GLU A 55 8.71 -11.07 -4.01
C GLU A 55 9.72 -9.94 -3.81
N THR A 56 10.17 -9.75 -2.56
CA THR A 56 11.14 -8.73 -2.23
C THR A 56 12.43 -9.37 -1.72
N ARG A 57 13.51 -8.60 -1.76
CA ARG A 57 14.79 -9.05 -1.20
C ARG A 57 14.71 -9.24 0.30
N SER A 58 13.87 -8.46 0.95
CA SER A 58 13.72 -8.53 2.40
C SER A 58 13.06 -9.83 2.85
N HIS A 59 12.26 -10.43 1.97
CA HIS A 59 11.52 -11.63 2.29
C HIS A 59 11.61 -12.62 1.13
N PRO A 60 12.82 -13.15 0.89
CA PRO A 60 12.98 -14.09 -0.23
C PRO A 60 12.15 -15.34 0.00
N GLY A 61 11.60 -15.86 -1.07
CA GLY A 61 10.72 -17.04 -0.97
C GLY A 61 9.26 -16.70 -0.79
N ASN A 62 8.93 -15.46 -0.46
CA ASN A 62 7.54 -15.04 -0.37
C ASN A 62 7.15 -14.37 -1.69
N ALA A 63 6.27 -15.02 -2.43
CA ALA A 63 5.91 -14.57 -3.79
C ALA A 63 5.11 -13.27 -3.81
N GLY A 64 4.66 -12.77 -2.65
CA GLY A 64 3.82 -11.59 -2.60
C GLY A 64 2.38 -11.91 -2.92
N LEU A 65 1.59 -10.85 -3.08
CA LEU A 65 0.16 -10.98 -3.37
C LEU A 65 -0.10 -11.44 -4.80
N GLY A 66 0.72 -10.97 -5.73
CA GLY A 66 0.46 -11.13 -7.14
C GLY A 66 -0.53 -10.09 -7.65
N VAL A 67 -0.52 -9.90 -8.96
CA VAL A 67 -1.33 -8.87 -9.61
C VAL A 67 -2.83 -9.10 -9.42
N GLN A 68 -3.27 -10.35 -9.45
CA GLN A 68 -4.69 -10.64 -9.37
C GLN A 68 -5.27 -10.27 -8.01
N LYS A 69 -4.61 -10.69 -6.93
CA LYS A 69 -5.07 -10.32 -5.59
C LYS A 69 -4.96 -8.82 -5.36
N PHE A 70 -3.84 -8.24 -5.78
CA PHE A 70 -3.67 -6.80 -5.64
C PHE A 70 -4.84 -6.06 -6.31
N THR A 71 -5.14 -6.43 -7.55
CA THR A 71 -6.20 -5.79 -8.31
C THR A 71 -7.57 -5.97 -7.63
N ALA A 72 -7.88 -7.21 -7.23
CA ALA A 72 -9.17 -7.49 -6.62
C ALA A 72 -9.36 -6.74 -5.31
N TRP A 73 -8.34 -6.75 -4.47
CA TRP A 73 -8.41 -6.08 -3.17
C TRP A 73 -8.41 -4.57 -3.32
N GLY A 74 -7.56 -4.06 -4.22
CA GLY A 74 -7.45 -2.62 -4.43
C GLY A 74 -8.72 -2.00 -4.98
N ARG A 75 -9.38 -2.68 -5.91
CA ARG A 75 -10.60 -2.16 -6.50
C ARG A 75 -11.76 -2.11 -5.53
N ARG A 76 -11.75 -2.97 -4.53
CA ARG A 76 -12.80 -2.98 -3.51
C ARG A 76 -12.50 -2.03 -2.36
N ALA A 77 -11.29 -1.52 -2.28
CA ALA A 77 -10.90 -0.65 -1.19
C ALA A 77 -11.64 0.68 -1.29
N PRO A 78 -12.06 1.25 -0.15
CA PRO A 78 -12.79 2.52 -0.16
C PRO A 78 -11.87 3.75 -0.21
N LEU A 79 -10.63 3.58 -0.63
CA LEU A 79 -9.67 4.67 -0.73
C LEU A 79 -8.67 4.32 -1.84
N PRO A 80 -7.93 5.32 -2.34
CA PRO A 80 -6.89 5.05 -3.35
C PRO A 80 -5.83 4.09 -2.81
N VAL A 81 -5.39 3.16 -3.64
CA VAL A 81 -4.41 2.15 -3.27
C VAL A 81 -3.20 2.23 -4.19
N TYR A 82 -2.04 2.31 -3.58
CA TYR A 82 -0.75 2.31 -4.29
C TYR A 82 -0.10 0.95 -4.15
N ALA A 83 0.56 0.52 -5.21
CA ALA A 83 1.27 -0.75 -5.22
C ALA A 83 2.69 -0.57 -4.70
N LEU A 84 3.12 -1.48 -3.85
CA LEU A 84 4.46 -1.47 -3.28
C LEU A 84 4.95 -2.90 -3.09
N GLY A 85 6.25 -3.08 -3.19
CA GLY A 85 6.88 -4.36 -2.89
C GLY A 85 7.31 -5.13 -4.13
N GLY A 86 8.62 -5.21 -4.32
CA GLY A 86 9.20 -6.00 -5.40
C GLY A 86 8.95 -5.46 -6.79
N ILE A 87 8.50 -4.22 -6.92
CA ILE A 87 8.19 -3.64 -8.23
C ILE A 87 9.45 -3.06 -8.85
N ASN A 88 9.65 -3.36 -10.12
CA ASN A 88 10.79 -2.86 -10.89
C ASN A 88 10.34 -2.57 -12.31
N ALA A 89 11.26 -2.10 -13.13
CA ALA A 89 10.95 -1.76 -14.52
C ALA A 89 10.44 -2.96 -15.32
N GLY A 90 10.88 -4.16 -14.94
CA GLY A 90 10.50 -5.38 -15.68
C GLY A 90 9.09 -5.87 -15.37
N ASN A 91 8.58 -5.62 -14.18
CA ASN A 91 7.27 -6.13 -13.80
C ASN A 91 6.20 -5.07 -13.59
N ALA A 92 6.56 -3.79 -13.63
CA ALA A 92 5.61 -2.72 -13.39
C ALA A 92 4.44 -2.71 -14.38
N ARG A 93 4.68 -3.14 -15.62
CA ARG A 93 3.62 -3.18 -16.63
C ARG A 93 2.47 -4.09 -16.27
N ALA A 94 2.75 -5.12 -15.47
CA ALA A 94 1.70 -6.05 -15.06
C ALA A 94 0.63 -5.34 -14.24
N LEU A 95 0.91 -4.15 -13.71
CA LEU A 95 -0.02 -3.38 -12.91
C LEU A 95 -0.78 -2.31 -13.69
N ASP A 96 -0.58 -2.22 -15.00
CA ASP A 96 -1.17 -1.15 -15.80
C ASP A 96 -2.70 -1.06 -15.69
N ASN A 97 -3.38 -2.19 -15.60
CA ASN A 97 -4.83 -2.20 -15.52
C ASN A 97 -5.34 -2.63 -14.16
N SER A 98 -4.51 -2.53 -13.15
CA SER A 98 -4.86 -3.00 -11.80
C SER A 98 -5.76 -2.04 -11.04
N GLY A 99 -5.87 -0.80 -11.51
CA GLY A 99 -6.59 0.22 -10.75
C GLY A 99 -5.74 0.87 -9.67
N ALA A 100 -4.45 0.57 -9.61
CA ALA A 100 -3.56 1.22 -8.66
C ALA A 100 -3.51 2.72 -8.95
N ALA A 101 -3.56 3.52 -7.87
CA ALA A 101 -3.43 4.96 -8.00
C ALA A 101 -2.02 5.36 -8.37
N GLY A 102 -1.06 4.50 -8.05
CA GLY A 102 0.33 4.71 -8.41
C GLY A 102 1.17 3.54 -7.93
N ILE A 103 2.45 3.62 -8.19
CA ILE A 103 3.41 2.58 -7.87
C ILE A 103 4.53 3.22 -7.05
N ALA A 104 4.90 2.57 -5.96
CA ALA A 104 6.05 2.97 -5.17
C ALA A 104 7.08 1.86 -5.23
N GLY A 105 8.32 2.22 -5.51
CA GLY A 105 9.40 1.26 -5.58
C GLY A 105 10.56 1.69 -4.72
N ILE A 106 11.15 0.73 -4.03
CA ILE A 106 12.33 0.98 -3.22
C ILE A 106 13.42 0.03 -3.71
N GLY A 107 14.51 0.61 -4.18
CA GLY A 107 15.65 -0.15 -4.64
C GLY A 107 15.55 -0.74 -6.03
N GLY A 108 14.35 -1.08 -6.50
CA GLY A 108 14.17 -1.69 -7.79
C GLY A 108 14.39 -0.75 -8.97
N TRP A 109 14.08 0.51 -8.77
CA TRP A 109 14.15 1.51 -9.83
C TRP A 109 15.54 2.06 -10.05
N GLU A 110 16.43 1.85 -9.10
CA GLU A 110 17.81 2.29 -9.20
C GLU A 110 18.68 1.35 -10.02
N GLN A 111 18.15 0.18 -10.34
CA GLN A 111 18.88 -0.81 -11.10
C GLN A 111 18.69 -0.55 -12.58
N PRO A 112 19.77 -0.46 -13.34
CA PRO A 112 19.66 -0.28 -14.78
C PRO A 112 19.06 -1.49 -15.46
#